data_d774112fe04da18b67c2d82bffdeef30
#
_entry.id   d774112fe04da18b67c2d82bffdeef30
#
_cell.length_a   1.000
_cell.length_b   1.000
_cell.length_c   1.000
_cell.angle_alpha   90.00
_cell.angle_beta   90.00
_cell.angle_gamma   90.00
#
_symmetry.space_group_name_H-M   'P 1'
#
loop_
_entity.id
_entity.type
_entity.pdbx_description
1 polymer ?
#
loop_
_entity_poly.entity_id
_entity_poly.type
_entity_poly.pdbx_seq_one_letter_code
_entity_poly.pdbx_strand_id
1 'polypeptide(L)'
;MINSLRNALVVSPHTEGTDLTLLHFIRTLKQRYQAMVDLDSRSTGTLSMNLEALLPSLDLAEATIEKSRLKESSNDHYRHITVIGPTQAGKSTMINWLVGESVATASPLAGYTVHPQGFAFGPSPLSEEAIAGYFKGYQRIPRSSLNANDLHAFSLESLSSLGTSLNDVVLWDTPDFDSVDSTRYQHAVLRVAALSDLLLITLSKDKYGDLSVWEFLKLIEPLGQPTTLIINKTDPDARAILLKSLEEKWRQFRADPLPEIITFPYWSEAERSSHESDCHQLLIDTLRRLSESREAKPQDPPTLRLIKSHWTSWTAPILLEHGFETQWQERLDRIQKDAIDRYQRDYLNHPNHYETFQRALAELLTLLEIPGLGGALVAARSVVTWPVKQLSKMGRLASGMGGDSEGSEVLMLNQLAQHAMIEISESVLLARTQDPLEQRWWDNMRMRLVSKRPEILNAFETASKAYATDFQPEIEQTARGLYAHLQEHPVVLNTLRATRVTTDAAALALALHTGGIGVQDFVIAPAMLSLTSILAEGALGHYMNRAQTQLQQRQLEAVRRLFKESIINPLKSLPLEMDPSLRIGISPETLTSIKELL
;
A
#
# COMPACT_ATOMS: atom_id res chain seq x y z
N MET A 1 -1.78 11.86 11.60
CA MET A 1 -2.88 11.34 10.77
C MET A 1 -3.51 10.07 11.35
N ILE A 2 -2.75 9.10 11.83
CA ILE A 2 -3.29 7.87 12.48
C ILE A 2 -4.08 8.18 13.76
N ASN A 3 -3.70 9.20 14.52
CA ASN A 3 -4.43 9.61 15.73
C ASN A 3 -5.76 10.35 15.47
N SER A 4 -5.97 10.92 14.27
CA SER A 4 -7.27 11.52 13.92
C SER A 4 -8.32 10.49 13.53
N LEU A 5 -7.91 9.33 13.02
CA LEU A 5 -8.81 8.21 12.72
C LEU A 5 -9.25 7.46 13.99
N ARG A 6 -8.40 7.37 15.02
CA ARG A 6 -8.77 6.75 16.32
C ARG A 6 -9.81 7.56 17.09
N ASN A 7 -9.83 8.88 16.95
CA ASN A 7 -10.80 9.74 17.63
C ASN A 7 -12.14 9.87 16.88
N ALA A 8 -12.22 9.47 15.60
CA ALA A 8 -13.48 9.43 14.84
C ALA A 8 -14.28 8.12 15.05
N LEU A 9 -13.68 7.08 15.66
CA LEU A 9 -14.27 5.74 15.81
C LEU A 9 -15.02 5.52 17.15
N VAL A 10 -15.26 6.57 17.93
CA VAL A 10 -16.03 6.49 19.19
C VAL A 10 -17.20 7.48 19.11
N VAL A 11 -18.09 7.29 18.14
CA VAL A 11 -19.39 7.95 18.13
C VAL A 11 -20.44 6.95 17.63
N SER A 12 -21.56 6.91 18.32
CA SER A 12 -22.77 6.10 18.10
C SER A 12 -23.16 5.86 16.64
N PRO A 13 -23.94 4.81 16.32
CA PRO A 13 -24.27 4.43 14.95
C PRO A 13 -25.25 5.41 14.32
N HIS A 14 -24.76 6.55 13.86
CA HIS A 14 -25.46 7.42 12.93
C HIS A 14 -24.95 7.13 11.52
N THR A 15 -25.86 6.90 10.60
CA THR A 15 -25.62 6.66 9.16
C THR A 15 -24.65 7.66 8.55
N GLU A 16 -24.71 8.93 8.94
CA GLU A 16 -23.79 9.99 8.48
C GLU A 16 -22.29 9.70 8.74
N GLY A 17 -21.95 9.15 9.90
CA GLY A 17 -20.57 8.82 10.25
C GLY A 17 -20.01 7.67 9.41
N THR A 18 -20.85 6.68 9.12
CA THR A 18 -20.50 5.53 8.30
C THR A 18 -20.29 5.93 6.84
N ASP A 19 -21.22 6.71 6.27
CA ASP A 19 -21.13 7.19 4.88
C ASP A 19 -19.89 8.07 4.65
N LEU A 20 -19.51 8.92 5.62
CA LEU A 20 -18.28 9.71 5.54
C LEU A 20 -17.03 8.85 5.57
N THR A 21 -17.01 7.80 6.37
CA THR A 21 -15.88 6.86 6.46
C THR A 21 -15.73 6.06 5.17
N LEU A 22 -16.83 5.53 4.65
CA LEU A 22 -16.86 4.82 3.36
C LEU A 22 -16.45 5.73 2.21
N LEU A 23 -16.96 6.96 2.18
CA LEU A 23 -16.61 7.95 1.15
C LEU A 23 -15.11 8.29 1.17
N HIS A 24 -14.53 8.47 2.36
CA HIS A 24 -13.11 8.71 2.50
C HIS A 24 -12.28 7.54 1.99
N PHE A 25 -12.66 6.32 2.34
CA PHE A 25 -12.00 5.10 1.86
C PHE A 25 -12.06 4.99 0.34
N ILE A 26 -13.26 5.11 -0.27
CA ILE A 26 -13.45 5.03 -1.72
C ILE A 26 -12.62 6.09 -2.45
N ARG A 27 -12.62 7.34 -1.97
CA ARG A 27 -11.81 8.43 -2.55
C ARG A 27 -10.32 8.16 -2.45
N THR A 28 -9.87 7.67 -1.31
CA THR A 28 -8.46 7.33 -1.11
C THR A 28 -8.05 6.23 -2.08
N LEU A 29 -8.84 5.17 -2.19
CA LEU A 29 -8.59 4.06 -3.08
C LEU A 29 -8.54 4.50 -4.55
N LYS A 30 -9.56 5.26 -4.97
CA LYS A 30 -9.63 5.84 -6.32
C LYS A 30 -8.40 6.70 -6.65
N GLN A 31 -8.01 7.61 -5.74
CA GLN A 31 -6.84 8.46 -5.93
C GLN A 31 -5.54 7.64 -6.07
N ARG A 32 -5.39 6.57 -5.28
CA ARG A 32 -4.22 5.71 -5.36
C ARG A 32 -4.17 4.95 -6.69
N TYR A 33 -5.29 4.36 -7.10
CA TYR A 33 -5.37 3.62 -8.36
C TYR A 33 -5.18 4.55 -9.56
N GLN A 34 -5.80 5.73 -9.56
CA GLN A 34 -5.61 6.73 -10.63
C GLN A 34 -4.16 7.17 -10.74
N ALA A 35 -3.50 7.48 -9.61
CA ALA A 35 -2.08 7.86 -9.61
C ALA A 35 -1.18 6.76 -10.18
N MET A 36 -1.49 5.50 -9.91
CA MET A 36 -0.77 4.35 -10.47
C MET A 36 -1.00 4.18 -11.97
N VAL A 37 -2.24 4.37 -12.44
CA VAL A 37 -2.61 4.35 -13.87
C VAL A 37 -1.93 5.49 -14.62
N ASP A 38 -1.93 6.71 -14.09
CA ASP A 38 -1.33 7.89 -14.72
C ASP A 38 0.18 7.75 -14.90
N LEU A 39 0.85 7.09 -13.96
CA LEU A 39 2.28 6.80 -14.06
C LEU A 39 2.59 5.73 -15.11
N ASP A 40 1.74 4.71 -15.22
CA ASP A 40 1.95 3.61 -16.15
C ASP A 40 1.66 4.03 -17.60
N SER A 41 0.74 4.94 -17.82
CA SER A 41 0.47 5.51 -19.15
C SER A 41 1.67 6.24 -19.76
N ARG A 42 2.65 6.63 -18.93
CA ARG A 42 3.94 7.22 -19.35
C ARG A 42 5.04 6.17 -19.60
N SER A 43 4.80 4.94 -19.20
CA SER A 43 5.70 3.79 -19.38
C SER A 43 4.94 2.64 -20.03
N THR A 44 5.30 1.79 -20.74
CA THR A 44 4.82 0.68 -21.55
C THR A 44 3.61 -0.16 -21.10
N GLY A 45 2.70 0.31 -20.30
CA GLY A 45 1.27 0.07 -20.40
C GLY A 45 0.63 -1.28 -20.07
N THR A 46 1.18 -2.21 -19.27
CA THR A 46 0.48 -3.47 -18.91
C THR A 46 -0.21 -3.46 -17.54
N LEU A 47 0.22 -2.60 -16.62
CA LEU A 47 -0.35 -2.48 -15.28
C LEU A 47 -1.66 -1.68 -15.29
N SER A 48 -1.78 -0.70 -16.18
CA SER A 48 -2.91 0.22 -16.26
C SER A 48 -4.23 -0.49 -16.47
N MET A 49 -4.27 -1.52 -17.29
CA MET A 49 -5.53 -2.15 -17.72
C MET A 49 -6.32 -2.77 -16.54
N ASN A 50 -5.65 -3.37 -15.56
CA ASN A 50 -6.35 -4.00 -14.43
C ASN A 50 -6.85 -2.98 -13.41
N LEU A 51 -6.07 -1.95 -13.09
CA LEU A 51 -6.47 -0.91 -12.15
C LEU A 51 -7.45 0.08 -12.77
N GLU A 52 -7.27 0.43 -14.05
CA GLU A 52 -8.17 1.29 -14.81
C GLU A 52 -9.58 0.71 -14.88
N ALA A 53 -9.71 -0.61 -15.04
CA ALA A 53 -11.01 -1.30 -15.04
C ALA A 53 -11.77 -1.20 -13.70
N LEU A 54 -11.09 -0.88 -12.59
CA LEU A 54 -11.73 -0.70 -11.27
C LEU A 54 -12.28 0.71 -11.06
N LEU A 55 -11.74 1.72 -11.76
CA LEU A 55 -12.08 3.13 -11.55
C LEU A 55 -13.57 3.44 -11.78
N PRO A 56 -14.24 2.92 -12.82
CA PRO A 56 -15.66 3.19 -13.03
C PRO A 56 -16.56 2.74 -11.87
N SER A 57 -16.25 1.60 -11.26
CA SER A 57 -17.02 1.10 -10.11
C SER A 57 -16.77 1.92 -8.84
N LEU A 58 -15.57 2.46 -8.67
CA LEU A 58 -15.24 3.40 -7.58
C LEU A 58 -15.91 4.75 -7.78
N ASP A 59 -15.96 5.25 -9.02
CA ASP A 59 -16.70 6.46 -9.37
C ASP A 59 -18.19 6.33 -9.06
N LEU A 60 -18.78 5.19 -9.43
CA LEU A 60 -20.17 4.89 -9.16
C LEU A 60 -20.45 4.82 -7.65
N ALA A 61 -19.57 4.21 -6.88
CA ALA A 61 -19.70 4.11 -5.43
C ALA A 61 -19.59 5.49 -4.75
N GLU A 62 -18.61 6.30 -5.15
CA GLU A 62 -18.49 7.69 -4.67
C GLU A 62 -19.77 8.48 -4.93
N ALA A 63 -20.28 8.43 -6.18
CA ALA A 63 -21.50 9.12 -6.59
C ALA A 63 -22.73 8.63 -5.82
N THR A 64 -22.84 7.31 -5.55
CA THR A 64 -23.97 6.72 -4.81
C THR A 64 -23.99 7.18 -3.35
N ILE A 65 -22.83 7.25 -2.69
CA ILE A 65 -22.72 7.77 -1.32
C ILE A 65 -23.08 9.26 -1.29
N GLU A 66 -22.61 10.02 -2.26
CA GLU A 66 -22.92 11.46 -2.35
C GLU A 66 -24.41 11.72 -2.60
N LYS A 67 -25.11 10.84 -3.35
CA LYS A 67 -26.59 10.89 -3.50
C LYS A 67 -27.30 10.69 -2.17
N SER A 68 -26.89 9.71 -1.36
CA SER A 68 -27.48 9.47 -0.04
C SER A 68 -27.37 10.73 0.82
N ARG A 69 -26.20 11.37 0.82
CA ARG A 69 -25.96 12.63 1.54
C ARG A 69 -26.76 13.82 0.97
N LEU A 70 -26.91 13.88 -0.35
CA LEU A 70 -27.76 14.92 -0.99
C LEU A 70 -29.19 14.82 -0.47
N LYS A 71 -29.76 13.60 -0.41
CA LYS A 71 -31.14 13.38 0.09
C LYS A 71 -31.30 13.67 1.59
N GLU A 72 -30.26 13.46 2.39
CA GLU A 72 -30.29 13.77 3.84
C GLU A 72 -30.13 15.26 4.14
N SER A 73 -29.28 15.96 3.39
CA SER A 73 -28.92 17.35 3.65
C SER A 73 -29.82 18.39 3.01
N SER A 74 -30.52 18.03 1.94
CA SER A 74 -31.43 18.90 1.21
C SER A 74 -32.88 18.42 1.32
N ASN A 75 -33.82 19.34 1.47
CA ASN A 75 -35.25 19.08 1.29
C ASN A 75 -35.59 18.83 -0.21
N ASP A 76 -34.70 18.10 -0.91
CA ASP A 76 -34.89 17.81 -2.32
C ASP A 76 -35.97 16.74 -2.48
N HIS A 77 -37.15 17.18 -2.85
CA HIS A 77 -38.30 16.32 -3.11
C HIS A 77 -38.38 15.86 -4.59
N TYR A 78 -37.40 16.33 -5.41
CA TYR A 78 -37.38 15.99 -6.83
C TYR A 78 -36.99 14.53 -7.06
N ARG A 79 -37.69 13.91 -7.99
CA ARG A 79 -37.36 12.59 -8.52
C ARG A 79 -36.45 12.73 -9.73
N HIS A 80 -35.28 12.14 -9.68
CA HIS A 80 -34.36 12.13 -10.81
C HIS A 80 -34.63 10.94 -11.71
N ILE A 81 -35.04 11.21 -12.97
CA ILE A 81 -35.30 10.23 -14.00
C ILE A 81 -34.26 10.40 -15.09
N THR A 82 -33.55 9.35 -15.44
CA THR A 82 -32.47 9.44 -16.42
C THR A 82 -32.75 8.58 -17.62
N VAL A 83 -32.57 9.17 -18.81
CA VAL A 83 -32.52 8.45 -20.08
C VAL A 83 -31.07 8.19 -20.41
N ILE A 84 -30.69 6.90 -20.46
CA ILE A 84 -29.31 6.44 -20.66
C ILE A 84 -29.28 5.45 -21.82
N GLY A 85 -28.21 5.44 -22.59
CA GLY A 85 -28.07 4.51 -23.71
C GLY A 85 -26.85 4.79 -24.57
N PRO A 86 -26.53 3.88 -25.50
CA PRO A 86 -25.42 4.04 -26.42
C PRO A 86 -25.64 5.16 -27.44
N THR A 87 -24.63 5.42 -28.23
CA THR A 87 -24.65 6.37 -29.33
C THR A 87 -25.80 6.07 -30.28
N GLN A 88 -26.53 7.11 -30.70
CA GLN A 88 -27.67 7.03 -31.67
C GLN A 88 -28.82 6.12 -31.22
N ALA A 89 -28.93 5.75 -29.96
CA ALA A 89 -30.07 5.00 -29.43
C ALA A 89 -31.37 5.81 -29.42
N GLY A 90 -31.29 7.14 -29.45
CA GLY A 90 -32.45 8.04 -29.45
C GLY A 90 -32.79 8.65 -28.09
N LYS A 91 -31.81 8.79 -27.18
CA LYS A 91 -32.00 9.36 -25.84
C LYS A 91 -32.66 10.73 -25.85
N SER A 92 -32.10 11.69 -26.57
CA SER A 92 -32.67 13.04 -26.68
C SER A 92 -34.08 13.05 -27.33
N THR A 93 -34.36 12.09 -28.21
CA THR A 93 -35.74 11.91 -28.75
C THR A 93 -36.69 11.44 -27.65
N MET A 94 -36.26 10.51 -26.77
CA MET A 94 -37.08 10.05 -25.64
C MET A 94 -37.32 11.19 -24.65
N ILE A 95 -36.33 12.03 -24.38
CA ILE A 95 -36.52 13.24 -23.56
C ILE A 95 -37.55 14.17 -24.19
N ASN A 96 -37.48 14.47 -25.50
CA ASN A 96 -38.45 15.33 -26.18
C ASN A 96 -39.85 14.74 -26.14
N TRP A 97 -40.03 13.43 -26.32
CA TRP A 97 -41.32 12.78 -26.18
C TRP A 97 -41.86 12.81 -24.75
N LEU A 98 -41.00 12.63 -23.73
CA LEU A 98 -41.39 12.75 -22.33
C LEU A 98 -41.86 14.17 -21.97
N VAL A 99 -41.16 15.16 -22.50
CA VAL A 99 -41.51 16.58 -22.26
C VAL A 99 -42.70 17.04 -23.09
N GLY A 100 -42.92 16.44 -24.26
CA GLY A 100 -43.91 16.87 -25.24
C GLY A 100 -43.45 18.09 -26.06
N GLU A 101 -42.22 18.51 -25.94
CA GLU A 101 -41.61 19.64 -26.63
C GLU A 101 -40.15 19.32 -26.99
N SER A 102 -39.62 20.00 -28.01
CA SER A 102 -38.21 19.83 -28.43
C SER A 102 -37.25 20.59 -27.50
N VAL A 103 -36.96 20.04 -26.33
CA VAL A 103 -36.06 20.62 -25.33
C VAL A 103 -34.63 20.10 -25.46
N ALA A 104 -34.44 18.85 -25.84
CA ALA A 104 -33.12 18.25 -26.06
C ALA A 104 -32.79 18.26 -27.57
N THR A 105 -31.52 18.57 -27.88
CA THR A 105 -31.10 18.59 -29.29
C THR A 105 -30.82 17.17 -29.77
N ALA A 106 -31.74 16.63 -30.58
CA ALA A 106 -31.53 15.34 -31.24
C ALA A 106 -30.68 15.53 -32.50
N SER A 107 -29.50 14.92 -32.55
CA SER A 107 -28.62 14.96 -33.73
C SER A 107 -28.34 13.55 -34.26
N PRO A 108 -28.28 13.37 -35.57
CA PRO A 108 -27.83 12.12 -36.15
C PRO A 108 -26.27 11.89 -36.02
N LEU A 109 -25.55 12.91 -35.56
CA LEU A 109 -24.10 12.80 -35.35
C LEU A 109 -23.78 12.09 -34.04
N ALA A 110 -22.85 11.14 -34.08
CA ALA A 110 -22.37 10.44 -32.91
C ALA A 110 -21.62 11.39 -31.96
N GLY A 111 -21.80 11.23 -30.64
CA GLY A 111 -21.07 12.04 -29.63
C GLY A 111 -21.53 13.50 -29.58
N TYR A 112 -22.73 13.81 -30.00
CA TYR A 112 -23.27 15.19 -29.98
C TYR A 112 -23.56 15.68 -28.56
N THR A 113 -24.14 14.81 -27.72
CA THR A 113 -24.39 15.11 -26.31
C THR A 113 -23.16 14.63 -25.49
N VAL A 114 -22.33 15.55 -25.05
CA VAL A 114 -21.14 15.26 -24.24
C VAL A 114 -21.30 15.71 -22.78
N HIS A 115 -22.39 16.38 -22.45
CA HIS A 115 -22.71 16.91 -21.12
C HIS A 115 -24.03 16.34 -20.60
N PRO A 116 -24.13 16.07 -19.29
CA PRO A 116 -25.43 15.87 -18.65
C PRO A 116 -26.30 17.11 -18.77
N GLN A 117 -27.56 16.94 -19.20
CA GLN A 117 -28.52 18.01 -19.29
C GLN A 117 -29.77 17.65 -18.47
N GLY A 118 -30.02 18.42 -17.41
CA GLY A 118 -31.19 18.27 -16.53
C GLY A 118 -32.31 19.24 -16.88
N PHE A 119 -33.53 18.73 -16.93
CA PHE A 119 -34.77 19.48 -17.16
C PHE A 119 -35.66 19.27 -15.94
N ALA A 120 -35.85 20.31 -15.14
CA ALA A 120 -36.63 20.25 -13.90
C ALA A 120 -38.04 20.73 -14.10
N PHE A 121 -39.02 19.97 -13.60
CA PHE A 121 -40.46 20.22 -13.71
C PHE A 121 -41.08 20.10 -12.32
N GLY A 122 -41.80 21.10 -11.88
CA GLY A 122 -42.54 21.06 -10.62
C GLY A 122 -42.65 22.44 -9.96
N PRO A 123 -43.61 22.58 -9.03
CA PRO A 123 -43.83 23.81 -8.29
C PRO A 123 -42.85 23.98 -7.10
N SER A 124 -42.18 22.89 -6.64
CA SER A 124 -41.29 22.93 -5.50
C SER A 124 -40.01 23.66 -5.84
N PRO A 125 -39.38 24.37 -4.88
CA PRO A 125 -38.09 24.97 -5.11
C PRO A 125 -37.01 23.89 -5.27
N LEU A 126 -36.37 23.86 -6.43
CA LEU A 126 -35.23 22.99 -6.68
C LEU A 126 -34.00 23.53 -5.97
N SER A 127 -33.34 22.73 -5.17
CA SER A 127 -32.06 23.10 -4.54
C SER A 127 -30.92 22.99 -5.57
N GLU A 128 -30.78 24.00 -6.40
CA GLU A 128 -29.73 24.06 -7.44
C GLU A 128 -28.32 23.99 -6.86
N GLU A 129 -28.10 24.57 -5.67
CA GLU A 129 -26.82 24.53 -4.96
C GLU A 129 -26.48 23.11 -4.48
N ALA A 130 -27.47 22.36 -4.01
CA ALA A 130 -27.28 20.99 -3.57
C ALA A 130 -26.92 20.08 -4.74
N ILE A 131 -27.61 20.24 -5.89
CA ILE A 131 -27.30 19.50 -7.12
C ILE A 131 -25.92 19.90 -7.67
N ALA A 132 -25.56 21.18 -7.65
CA ALA A 132 -24.24 21.64 -8.03
C ALA A 132 -23.15 21.07 -7.10
N GLY A 133 -23.44 20.95 -5.80
CA GLY A 133 -22.58 20.30 -4.82
C GLY A 133 -22.40 18.79 -5.10
N TYR A 134 -23.45 18.10 -5.56
CA TYR A 134 -23.36 16.72 -6.01
C TYR A 134 -22.48 16.57 -7.26
N PHE A 135 -22.59 17.50 -8.23
CA PHE A 135 -21.73 17.55 -9.41
C PHE A 135 -20.38 18.23 -9.14
N LYS A 136 -19.81 18.00 -7.97
CA LYS A 136 -18.50 18.57 -7.58
C LYS A 136 -17.43 18.30 -8.65
N GLY A 137 -16.76 19.37 -9.09
CA GLY A 137 -15.79 19.32 -10.18
C GLY A 137 -16.37 19.60 -11.57
N TYR A 138 -17.70 19.78 -11.67
CA TYR A 138 -18.39 20.21 -12.89
C TYR A 138 -18.94 21.64 -12.68
N GLN A 139 -18.86 22.43 -13.74
CA GLN A 139 -19.43 23.76 -13.75
C GLN A 139 -20.87 23.70 -14.31
N ARG A 140 -21.83 24.28 -13.59
CA ARG A 140 -23.17 24.47 -14.14
C ARG A 140 -23.13 25.63 -15.13
N ILE A 141 -23.54 25.36 -16.37
CA ILE A 141 -23.55 26.32 -17.47
C ILE A 141 -24.93 26.27 -18.13
N PRO A 142 -25.51 27.43 -18.59
CA PRO A 142 -26.72 27.42 -19.39
C PRO A 142 -26.53 26.55 -20.64
N ARG A 143 -27.53 25.79 -21.01
CA ARG A 143 -27.48 24.85 -22.16
C ARG A 143 -26.97 25.52 -23.44
N SER A 144 -27.42 26.76 -23.71
CA SER A 144 -27.03 27.54 -24.90
C SER A 144 -25.52 27.87 -24.94
N SER A 145 -24.83 27.75 -23.82
CA SER A 145 -23.41 28.08 -23.67
C SER A 145 -22.52 26.82 -23.50
N LEU A 146 -23.11 25.62 -23.53
CA LEU A 146 -22.35 24.38 -23.45
C LEU A 146 -21.42 24.24 -24.67
N ASN A 147 -20.13 23.91 -24.42
CA ASN A 147 -19.13 23.73 -25.45
C ASN A 147 -18.63 22.28 -25.41
N ALA A 148 -18.68 21.59 -26.53
CA ALA A 148 -18.24 20.19 -26.65
C ALA A 148 -16.79 19.92 -26.18
N ASN A 149 -15.95 20.94 -26.10
CA ASN A 149 -14.56 20.82 -25.62
C ASN A 149 -14.45 20.91 -24.08
N ASP A 150 -15.48 21.43 -23.39
CA ASP A 150 -15.50 21.53 -21.92
C ASP A 150 -16.27 20.33 -21.33
N LEU A 151 -15.55 19.28 -20.99
CA LEU A 151 -16.14 18.03 -20.49
C LEU A 151 -16.54 18.09 -19.01
N HIS A 152 -16.17 19.15 -18.31
CA HIS A 152 -16.48 19.36 -16.89
C HIS A 152 -17.64 20.36 -16.69
N ALA A 153 -18.68 20.23 -17.51
CA ALA A 153 -19.87 21.06 -17.45
C ALA A 153 -21.14 20.22 -17.42
N PHE A 154 -22.21 20.77 -16.88
CA PHE A 154 -23.57 20.26 -16.98
C PHE A 154 -24.55 21.41 -17.07
N SER A 155 -25.78 21.16 -17.59
CA SER A 155 -26.85 22.13 -17.53
C SER A 155 -28.00 21.61 -16.66
N LEU A 156 -28.72 22.56 -16.04
CA LEU A 156 -29.94 22.31 -15.29
C LEU A 156 -30.88 23.50 -15.51
N GLU A 157 -31.98 23.25 -16.21
CA GLU A 157 -32.97 24.25 -16.59
C GLU A 157 -34.32 23.91 -15.96
N SER A 158 -35.02 24.90 -15.40
CA SER A 158 -36.40 24.75 -14.92
C SER A 158 -37.36 25.08 -16.03
N LEU A 159 -38.28 24.16 -16.33
CA LEU A 159 -39.29 24.27 -17.36
C LEU A 159 -40.70 24.32 -16.76
N SER A 160 -41.61 24.99 -17.44
CA SER A 160 -42.88 25.42 -16.85
C SER A 160 -43.97 24.35 -16.70
N SER A 161 -43.89 23.20 -17.36
CA SER A 161 -44.77 22.06 -17.08
C SER A 161 -44.40 20.81 -17.88
N LEU A 162 -44.43 19.67 -17.23
CA LEU A 162 -44.52 18.36 -17.85
C LEU A 162 -46.02 18.00 -17.82
N GLY A 163 -46.72 18.08 -18.96
CA GLY A 163 -48.13 17.77 -19.06
C GLY A 163 -48.77 17.01 -17.90
N THR A 164 -49.12 17.70 -16.86
CA THR A 164 -50.08 17.42 -15.77
C THR A 164 -49.85 16.21 -14.83
N SER A 165 -48.93 15.29 -15.03
CA SER A 165 -48.94 14.02 -14.27
C SER A 165 -47.76 13.73 -13.38
N LEU A 166 -46.63 14.38 -13.57
CA LEU A 166 -45.40 14.19 -12.77
C LEU A 166 -44.97 15.54 -12.21
N ASN A 167 -45.14 15.71 -10.91
CA ASN A 167 -44.65 16.89 -10.20
C ASN A 167 -43.32 16.57 -9.56
N ASP A 168 -42.44 17.59 -9.46
CA ASP A 168 -41.13 17.52 -8.84
C ASP A 168 -40.23 16.42 -9.42
N VAL A 169 -40.02 16.53 -10.75
CA VAL A 169 -39.16 15.61 -11.53
C VAL A 169 -38.04 16.37 -12.21
N VAL A 170 -36.83 15.80 -12.18
CA VAL A 170 -35.73 16.20 -13.05
C VAL A 170 -35.48 15.10 -14.06
N LEU A 171 -35.67 15.40 -15.33
CA LEU A 171 -35.31 14.51 -16.45
C LEU A 171 -33.87 14.80 -16.87
N TRP A 172 -33.06 13.74 -16.95
CA TRP A 172 -31.64 13.84 -17.35
C TRP A 172 -31.44 13.22 -18.73
N ASP A 173 -30.91 14.01 -19.68
CA ASP A 173 -30.30 13.53 -20.91
C ASP A 173 -28.79 13.31 -20.64
N THR A 174 -28.26 12.14 -21.01
CA THR A 174 -26.91 11.75 -20.74
C THR A 174 -26.04 11.68 -21.98
N PRO A 175 -24.71 11.89 -21.84
CA PRO A 175 -23.79 11.53 -22.91
C PRO A 175 -23.88 10.05 -23.29
N ASP A 176 -23.33 9.73 -24.45
CA ASP A 176 -23.23 8.36 -24.93
C ASP A 176 -22.14 7.61 -24.16
N PHE A 177 -22.41 6.40 -23.67
CA PHE A 177 -21.40 5.65 -22.91
C PHE A 177 -20.55 4.70 -23.76
N ASP A 178 -20.80 4.57 -25.07
CA ASP A 178 -20.13 3.66 -26.00
C ASP A 178 -19.38 4.36 -27.14
N SER A 179 -19.28 5.68 -27.13
CA SER A 179 -18.56 6.42 -28.17
C SER A 179 -17.04 6.27 -28.00
N VAL A 180 -16.28 6.54 -29.06
CA VAL A 180 -14.79 6.47 -29.04
C VAL A 180 -14.18 7.35 -27.95
N ASP A 181 -14.80 8.48 -27.64
CA ASP A 181 -14.40 9.42 -26.59
C ASP A 181 -15.11 9.18 -25.25
N SER A 182 -15.88 8.09 -25.10
CA SER A 182 -16.72 7.85 -23.91
C SER A 182 -15.94 7.81 -22.61
N THR A 183 -14.69 7.34 -22.63
CA THR A 183 -13.79 7.35 -21.45
C THR A 183 -13.60 8.75 -20.87
N ARG A 184 -13.65 9.81 -21.69
CA ARG A 184 -13.47 11.19 -21.25
C ARG A 184 -14.64 11.74 -20.42
N TYR A 185 -15.87 11.25 -20.63
CA TYR A 185 -17.07 11.70 -19.93
C TYR A 185 -17.84 10.56 -19.22
N GLN A 186 -17.27 9.36 -19.16
CA GLN A 186 -17.85 8.21 -18.46
C GLN A 186 -18.19 8.54 -17.01
N HIS A 187 -17.32 9.28 -16.32
CA HIS A 187 -17.55 9.74 -14.97
C HIS A 187 -18.85 10.55 -14.83
N ALA A 188 -19.17 11.43 -15.80
CA ALA A 188 -20.40 12.20 -15.79
C ALA A 188 -21.65 11.30 -15.96
N VAL A 189 -21.58 10.31 -16.86
CA VAL A 189 -22.65 9.34 -17.08
C VAL A 189 -22.92 8.51 -15.83
N LEU A 190 -21.85 8.03 -15.16
CA LEU A 190 -21.96 7.24 -13.93
C LEU A 190 -22.55 8.09 -12.78
N ARG A 191 -22.16 9.36 -12.67
CA ARG A 191 -22.76 10.26 -11.67
C ARG A 191 -24.24 10.46 -11.90
N VAL A 192 -24.68 10.69 -13.12
CA VAL A 192 -26.12 10.82 -13.42
C VAL A 192 -26.85 9.50 -13.19
N ALA A 193 -26.27 8.37 -13.60
CA ALA A 193 -26.84 7.05 -13.31
C ALA A 193 -27.01 6.81 -11.79
N ALA A 194 -26.00 7.16 -10.99
CA ALA A 194 -26.09 7.07 -9.53
C ALA A 194 -27.15 8.00 -8.93
N LEU A 195 -27.28 9.24 -9.45
CA LEU A 195 -28.28 10.22 -9.01
C LEU A 195 -29.71 9.76 -9.26
N SER A 196 -29.93 8.95 -10.29
CA SER A 196 -31.25 8.56 -10.77
C SER A 196 -32.07 7.79 -9.74
N ASP A 197 -33.33 8.05 -9.65
CA ASP A 197 -34.34 7.26 -8.93
C ASP A 197 -35.05 6.27 -9.84
N LEU A 198 -35.15 6.58 -11.14
CA LEU A 198 -35.70 5.74 -12.21
C LEU A 198 -34.79 5.80 -13.43
N LEU A 199 -34.62 4.67 -14.12
CA LEU A 199 -33.79 4.56 -15.32
C LEU A 199 -34.64 4.17 -16.53
N LEU A 200 -34.50 4.93 -17.60
CA LEU A 200 -34.97 4.58 -18.94
C LEU A 200 -33.77 4.23 -19.81
N ILE A 201 -33.52 2.94 -20.00
CA ILE A 201 -32.41 2.46 -20.80
C ILE A 201 -32.85 2.35 -22.25
N THR A 202 -32.34 3.24 -23.08
CA THR A 202 -32.69 3.30 -24.51
C THR A 202 -31.62 2.57 -25.32
N LEU A 203 -32.01 1.54 -26.04
CA LEU A 203 -31.18 0.76 -26.96
C LEU A 203 -31.71 0.86 -28.37
N SER A 204 -30.86 0.70 -29.37
CA SER A 204 -31.30 0.50 -30.77
C SER A 204 -31.06 -0.95 -31.19
N LYS A 205 -31.75 -1.37 -32.25
CA LYS A 205 -31.56 -2.70 -32.85
C LYS A 205 -30.11 -2.98 -33.25
N ASP A 206 -29.34 -1.93 -33.57
CA ASP A 206 -27.96 -2.05 -34.04
C ASP A 206 -26.96 -2.10 -32.89
N LYS A 207 -27.34 -1.63 -31.70
CA LYS A 207 -26.46 -1.44 -30.54
C LYS A 207 -26.73 -2.38 -29.37
N TYR A 208 -27.90 -3.06 -29.30
CA TYR A 208 -28.20 -3.97 -28.20
C TYR A 208 -27.23 -5.17 -28.10
N GLY A 209 -26.51 -5.45 -29.18
CA GLY A 209 -25.51 -6.53 -29.26
C GLY A 209 -24.13 -6.21 -28.69
N ASP A 210 -23.82 -4.92 -28.55
CA ASP A 210 -22.47 -4.44 -28.19
C ASP A 210 -22.09 -4.81 -26.76
N LEU A 211 -20.87 -5.33 -26.57
CA LEU A 211 -20.37 -5.76 -25.25
C LEU A 211 -20.33 -4.61 -24.25
N SER A 212 -19.88 -3.41 -24.68
CA SER A 212 -19.81 -2.21 -23.85
C SER A 212 -21.13 -1.82 -23.22
N VAL A 213 -22.26 -2.08 -23.92
CA VAL A 213 -23.61 -1.87 -23.38
C VAL A 213 -23.86 -2.78 -22.18
N TRP A 214 -23.53 -4.06 -22.32
CA TRP A 214 -23.75 -5.05 -21.27
C TRP A 214 -22.82 -4.88 -20.08
N GLU A 215 -21.56 -4.51 -20.31
CA GLU A 215 -20.61 -4.15 -19.25
C GLU A 215 -21.10 -2.96 -18.43
N PHE A 216 -21.60 -1.92 -19.11
CA PHE A 216 -22.19 -0.77 -18.43
C PHE A 216 -23.45 -1.16 -17.63
N LEU A 217 -24.37 -1.94 -18.21
CA LEU A 217 -25.58 -2.38 -17.54
C LEU A 217 -25.29 -3.28 -16.33
N LYS A 218 -24.24 -4.11 -16.41
CA LYS A 218 -23.76 -4.90 -15.29
C LYS A 218 -23.16 -4.03 -14.19
N LEU A 219 -22.42 -2.99 -14.55
CA LEU A 219 -21.81 -2.07 -13.59
C LEU A 219 -22.85 -1.36 -12.71
N ILE A 220 -23.98 -0.91 -13.30
CA ILE A 220 -25.04 -0.20 -12.60
C ILE A 220 -26.06 -1.12 -11.89
N GLU A 221 -26.02 -2.43 -12.14
CA GLU A 221 -26.98 -3.40 -11.57
C GLU A 221 -27.10 -3.31 -10.03
N PRO A 222 -26.00 -3.17 -9.25
CA PRO A 222 -26.11 -3.11 -7.79
C PRO A 222 -26.90 -1.91 -7.27
N LEU A 223 -27.12 -0.87 -8.07
CA LEU A 223 -27.94 0.28 -7.68
C LEU A 223 -29.41 -0.13 -7.47
N GLY A 224 -29.91 -1.12 -8.25
CA GLY A 224 -31.26 -1.68 -8.11
C GLY A 224 -32.37 -0.66 -8.31
N GLN A 225 -32.16 0.29 -9.22
CA GLN A 225 -33.17 1.30 -9.56
C GLN A 225 -34.29 0.70 -10.41
N PRO A 226 -35.57 1.09 -10.19
CA PRO A 226 -36.63 0.76 -11.11
C PRO A 226 -36.26 1.17 -12.55
N THR A 227 -36.36 0.23 -13.47
CA THR A 227 -35.80 0.36 -14.81
C THR A 227 -36.83 -0.05 -15.86
N THR A 228 -36.85 0.63 -17.01
CA THR A 228 -37.55 0.22 -18.24
C THR A 228 -36.56 0.19 -19.38
N LEU A 229 -36.60 -0.87 -20.18
CA LEU A 229 -35.85 -0.95 -21.43
C LEU A 229 -36.70 -0.39 -22.60
N ILE A 230 -36.11 0.51 -23.33
CA ILE A 230 -36.71 1.08 -24.53
C ILE A 230 -35.88 0.61 -25.72
N ILE A 231 -36.46 -0.20 -26.59
CA ILE A 231 -35.82 -0.62 -27.82
C ILE A 231 -36.36 0.24 -28.97
N ASN A 232 -35.51 1.14 -29.42
CA ASN A 232 -35.83 2.09 -30.48
C ASN A 232 -35.38 1.56 -31.85
N LYS A 233 -35.99 2.08 -32.91
CA LYS A 233 -35.69 1.75 -34.31
C LYS A 233 -35.89 0.25 -34.61
N THR A 234 -36.90 -0.37 -34.02
CA THR A 234 -37.21 -1.79 -34.22
C THR A 234 -37.86 -2.01 -35.57
N ASP A 235 -37.52 -3.14 -36.18
CA ASP A 235 -38.26 -3.66 -37.30
C ASP A 235 -39.43 -4.51 -36.76
N PRO A 236 -40.70 -4.24 -37.16
CA PRO A 236 -41.87 -5.02 -36.71
C PRO A 236 -41.69 -6.53 -36.92
N ASP A 237 -41.12 -6.94 -38.04
CA ASP A 237 -40.98 -8.36 -38.43
C ASP A 237 -39.88 -9.04 -37.59
N ALA A 238 -38.83 -8.31 -37.19
CA ALA A 238 -37.71 -8.83 -36.38
C ALA A 238 -37.96 -8.73 -34.87
N ARG A 239 -39.04 -8.07 -34.42
CA ARG A 239 -39.29 -7.77 -33.00
C ARG A 239 -39.23 -8.99 -32.09
N ALA A 240 -39.89 -10.09 -32.46
CA ALA A 240 -39.93 -11.29 -31.62
C ALA A 240 -38.55 -11.93 -31.42
N ILE A 241 -37.74 -11.96 -32.48
CA ILE A 241 -36.36 -12.50 -32.42
C ILE A 241 -35.49 -11.60 -31.56
N LEU A 242 -35.63 -10.28 -31.72
CA LEU A 242 -34.86 -9.29 -30.96
C LEU A 242 -35.17 -9.38 -29.46
N LEU A 243 -36.43 -9.49 -29.07
CA LEU A 243 -36.84 -9.61 -27.66
C LEU A 243 -36.29 -10.89 -27.03
N LYS A 244 -36.32 -12.01 -27.74
CA LYS A 244 -35.75 -13.25 -27.26
C LYS A 244 -34.21 -13.16 -27.06
N SER A 245 -33.50 -12.60 -28.03
CA SER A 245 -32.06 -12.39 -27.94
C SER A 245 -31.69 -11.45 -26.80
N LEU A 246 -32.50 -10.41 -26.56
CA LEU A 246 -32.31 -9.47 -25.44
C LEU A 246 -32.49 -10.18 -24.09
N GLU A 247 -33.52 -11.01 -23.95
CA GLU A 247 -33.77 -11.80 -22.76
C GLU A 247 -32.62 -12.76 -22.46
N GLU A 248 -32.08 -13.44 -23.47
CA GLU A 248 -30.90 -14.32 -23.32
C GLU A 248 -29.67 -13.55 -22.83
N LYS A 249 -29.41 -12.38 -23.44
CA LYS A 249 -28.30 -11.50 -23.03
C LYS A 249 -28.51 -10.95 -21.61
N TRP A 250 -29.73 -10.53 -21.26
CA TRP A 250 -30.02 -10.05 -19.90
C TRP A 250 -29.65 -11.11 -18.85
N ARG A 251 -30.10 -12.35 -19.04
CA ARG A 251 -29.80 -13.48 -18.16
C ARG A 251 -28.31 -13.83 -18.11
N GLN A 252 -27.58 -13.56 -19.20
CA GLN A 252 -26.13 -13.80 -19.25
C GLN A 252 -25.33 -12.79 -18.43
N PHE A 253 -25.72 -11.52 -18.44
CA PHE A 253 -24.94 -10.43 -17.90
C PHE A 253 -25.46 -9.91 -16.56
N ARG A 254 -26.72 -10.12 -16.23
CA ARG A 254 -27.39 -9.59 -15.04
C ARG A 254 -28.10 -10.68 -14.25
N ALA A 255 -28.15 -10.50 -12.93
CA ALA A 255 -28.85 -11.40 -12.02
C ALA A 255 -30.28 -10.92 -11.68
N ASP A 256 -30.58 -9.64 -11.88
CA ASP A 256 -31.90 -9.07 -11.63
C ASP A 256 -32.91 -9.48 -12.71
N PRO A 257 -34.22 -9.45 -12.41
CA PRO A 257 -35.26 -9.76 -13.37
C PRO A 257 -35.22 -8.82 -14.59
N LEU A 258 -35.60 -9.36 -15.76
CA LEU A 258 -35.74 -8.55 -16.96
C LEU A 258 -36.86 -7.50 -16.75
N PRO A 259 -36.58 -6.19 -16.93
CA PRO A 259 -37.54 -5.14 -16.72
C PRO A 259 -38.59 -5.09 -17.85
N GLU A 260 -39.61 -4.24 -17.68
CA GLU A 260 -40.57 -3.94 -18.74
C GLU A 260 -39.85 -3.45 -20.00
N ILE A 261 -40.24 -3.97 -21.16
CA ILE A 261 -39.66 -3.59 -22.46
C ILE A 261 -40.68 -2.87 -23.30
N ILE A 262 -40.34 -1.65 -23.71
CA ILE A 262 -41.11 -0.87 -24.70
C ILE A 262 -40.35 -0.90 -26.01
N THR A 263 -41.06 -1.06 -27.12
CA THR A 263 -40.46 -1.06 -28.46
C THR A 263 -41.07 0.03 -29.32
N PHE A 264 -40.19 0.85 -29.93
CA PHE A 264 -40.58 1.84 -30.92
C PHE A 264 -40.06 1.46 -32.30
N PRO A 265 -40.89 1.40 -33.33
CA PRO A 265 -40.44 1.14 -34.68
C PRO A 265 -39.61 2.30 -35.24
N TYR A 266 -38.92 2.05 -36.33
CA TYR A 266 -38.28 3.12 -37.09
C TYR A 266 -39.35 3.94 -37.81
N TRP A 267 -39.40 5.23 -37.51
CA TRP A 267 -40.24 6.18 -38.20
C TRP A 267 -39.43 7.22 -38.97
N SER A 268 -39.92 7.59 -40.17
CA SER A 268 -39.43 8.79 -40.83
C SER A 268 -39.80 10.04 -40.02
N GLU A 269 -39.18 11.17 -40.30
CA GLU A 269 -39.43 12.41 -39.57
C GLU A 269 -40.92 12.84 -39.61
N ALA A 270 -41.58 12.68 -40.76
CA ALA A 270 -42.98 12.98 -40.92
C ALA A 270 -43.92 12.02 -40.13
N GLU A 271 -43.61 10.73 -40.13
CA GLU A 271 -44.36 9.73 -39.35
C GLU A 271 -44.16 9.92 -37.85
N ARG A 272 -42.97 10.30 -37.43
CA ARG A 272 -42.60 10.55 -36.02
C ARG A 272 -43.53 11.61 -35.41
N SER A 273 -43.74 12.73 -36.09
CA SER A 273 -44.61 13.80 -35.61
C SER A 273 -46.06 13.36 -35.41
N SER A 274 -46.57 12.40 -36.19
CA SER A 274 -47.93 11.87 -36.02
C SER A 274 -48.08 10.95 -34.81
N HIS A 275 -46.99 10.37 -34.27
CA HIS A 275 -46.98 9.44 -33.13
C HIS A 275 -46.51 10.08 -31.84
N GLU A 276 -46.08 11.33 -31.83
CA GLU A 276 -45.49 11.99 -30.64
C GLU A 276 -46.44 11.96 -29.44
N SER A 277 -47.71 12.23 -29.61
CA SER A 277 -48.72 12.23 -28.54
C SER A 277 -48.89 10.83 -27.91
N ASP A 278 -48.92 9.78 -28.73
CA ASP A 278 -49.07 8.40 -28.26
C ASP A 278 -47.82 7.95 -27.53
N CYS A 279 -46.63 8.31 -28.03
CA CYS A 279 -45.36 8.03 -27.39
C CYS A 279 -45.23 8.75 -26.05
N HIS A 280 -45.60 10.03 -26.00
CA HIS A 280 -45.65 10.82 -24.76
C HIS A 280 -46.52 10.11 -23.71
N GLN A 281 -47.79 9.79 -24.06
CA GLN A 281 -48.70 9.15 -23.12
C GLN A 281 -48.19 7.79 -22.63
N LEU A 282 -47.65 6.96 -23.52
CA LEU A 282 -47.12 5.65 -23.17
C LEU A 282 -45.91 5.78 -22.19
N LEU A 283 -45.02 6.72 -22.45
CA LEU A 283 -43.83 6.94 -21.57
C LEU A 283 -44.26 7.51 -20.22
N ILE A 284 -45.20 8.45 -20.16
CA ILE A 284 -45.75 9.02 -18.91
C ILE A 284 -46.43 7.92 -18.08
N ASP A 285 -47.28 7.09 -18.71
CA ASP A 285 -47.95 6.00 -18.02
C ASP A 285 -46.96 4.95 -17.49
N THR A 286 -45.89 4.70 -18.22
CA THR A 286 -44.81 3.82 -17.77
C THR A 286 -44.06 4.40 -16.56
N LEU A 287 -43.72 5.68 -16.60
CA LEU A 287 -43.07 6.34 -15.46
C LEU A 287 -43.98 6.35 -14.22
N ARG A 288 -45.31 6.52 -14.41
CA ARG A 288 -46.27 6.44 -13.31
C ARG A 288 -46.29 5.04 -12.70
N ARG A 289 -46.39 3.98 -13.52
CA ARG A 289 -46.35 2.58 -13.05
C ARG A 289 -45.05 2.28 -12.30
N LEU A 290 -43.90 2.67 -12.85
CA LEU A 290 -42.61 2.50 -12.16
C LEU A 290 -42.53 3.24 -10.83
N SER A 291 -43.12 4.44 -10.78
CA SER A 291 -43.15 5.28 -9.57
C SER A 291 -44.01 4.68 -8.47
N GLU A 292 -45.08 3.98 -8.83
CA GLU A 292 -46.04 3.35 -7.94
C GLU A 292 -45.68 1.91 -7.60
N SER A 293 -44.77 1.30 -8.36
CA SER A 293 -44.30 -0.06 -8.15
C SER A 293 -43.71 -0.19 -6.75
N ARG A 294 -44.38 -0.99 -5.91
CA ARG A 294 -43.90 -1.40 -4.58
C ARG A 294 -43.12 -2.70 -4.70
N GLU A 295 -42.08 -2.72 -5.53
CA GLU A 295 -41.15 -3.82 -5.46
C GLU A 295 -40.54 -3.89 -4.05
N ALA A 296 -40.35 -5.11 -3.52
CA ALA A 296 -39.76 -5.30 -2.20
C ALA A 296 -38.40 -4.60 -2.19
N LYS A 297 -38.31 -3.54 -1.38
CA LYS A 297 -37.03 -2.81 -1.26
C LYS A 297 -35.96 -3.80 -0.82
N PRO A 298 -34.83 -3.85 -1.51
CA PRO A 298 -33.70 -4.67 -1.08
C PRO A 298 -33.35 -4.37 0.39
N GLN A 299 -32.90 -5.39 1.11
CA GLN A 299 -32.57 -5.28 2.53
C GLN A 299 -31.42 -4.28 2.75
N ASP A 300 -30.41 -4.32 1.86
CA ASP A 300 -29.28 -3.42 1.91
C ASP A 300 -29.53 -2.16 1.05
N PRO A 301 -29.07 -0.99 1.48
CA PRO A 301 -29.10 0.22 0.66
C PRO A 301 -28.18 0.07 -0.56
N PRO A 302 -28.44 0.82 -1.66
CA PRO A 302 -27.66 0.73 -2.90
C PRO A 302 -26.14 0.87 -2.69
N THR A 303 -25.73 1.75 -1.79
CA THR A 303 -24.34 1.96 -1.41
C THR A 303 -23.68 0.66 -0.91
N LEU A 304 -24.30 -0.01 0.05
CA LEU A 304 -23.73 -1.25 0.61
C LEU A 304 -23.72 -2.39 -0.41
N ARG A 305 -24.78 -2.53 -1.22
CA ARG A 305 -24.82 -3.54 -2.28
C ARG A 305 -23.67 -3.35 -3.27
N LEU A 306 -23.45 -2.11 -3.71
CA LEU A 306 -22.38 -1.77 -4.65
C LEU A 306 -21.00 -2.04 -4.06
N ILE A 307 -20.76 -1.64 -2.82
CA ILE A 307 -19.46 -1.88 -2.16
C ILE A 307 -19.26 -3.39 -1.96
N LYS A 308 -20.26 -4.12 -1.47
CA LYS A 308 -20.17 -5.58 -1.28
C LYS A 308 -19.89 -6.31 -2.59
N SER A 309 -20.55 -5.93 -3.69
CA SER A 309 -20.35 -6.57 -4.99
C SER A 309 -18.96 -6.39 -5.57
N HIS A 310 -18.29 -5.27 -5.28
CA HIS A 310 -16.95 -4.95 -5.79
C HIS A 310 -15.83 -5.08 -4.75
N TRP A 311 -16.16 -5.40 -3.49
CA TRP A 311 -15.18 -5.45 -2.39
C TRP A 311 -13.94 -6.28 -2.72
N THR A 312 -14.16 -7.51 -3.20
CA THR A 312 -13.06 -8.44 -3.52
C THR A 312 -12.15 -7.90 -4.63
N SER A 313 -12.73 -7.35 -5.69
CA SER A 313 -11.95 -6.79 -6.80
C SER A 313 -11.18 -5.52 -6.39
N TRP A 314 -11.81 -4.65 -5.59
CA TRP A 314 -11.16 -3.43 -5.11
C TRP A 314 -10.04 -3.69 -4.11
N THR A 315 -10.15 -4.74 -3.29
CA THR A 315 -9.16 -5.03 -2.26
C THR A 315 -8.07 -5.98 -2.71
N ALA A 316 -8.25 -6.69 -3.83
CA ALA A 316 -7.25 -7.62 -4.34
C ALA A 316 -5.86 -6.99 -4.56
N PRO A 317 -5.71 -5.80 -5.19
CA PRO A 317 -4.39 -5.17 -5.35
C PRO A 317 -3.75 -4.78 -4.01
N ILE A 318 -4.56 -4.40 -3.01
CA ILE A 318 -4.07 -4.05 -1.66
C ILE A 318 -3.51 -5.30 -0.97
N LEU A 319 -4.24 -6.41 -1.05
CA LEU A 319 -3.81 -7.69 -0.46
C LEU A 319 -2.55 -8.23 -1.13
N LEU A 320 -2.41 -8.05 -2.44
CA LEU A 320 -1.18 -8.37 -3.17
C LEU A 320 0.00 -7.54 -2.65
N GLU A 321 -0.15 -6.23 -2.48
CA GLU A 321 0.90 -5.36 -1.94
C GLU A 321 1.34 -5.80 -0.54
N HIS A 322 0.41 -6.17 0.34
CA HIS A 322 0.74 -6.73 1.65
C HIS A 322 1.49 -8.06 1.55
N GLY A 323 1.17 -8.88 0.56
CA GLY A 323 1.93 -10.10 0.27
C GLY A 323 3.40 -9.79 -0.05
N PHE A 324 3.68 -8.75 -0.82
CA PHE A 324 5.05 -8.32 -1.15
C PHE A 324 5.79 -7.78 0.08
N GLU A 325 5.12 -6.97 0.90
CA GLU A 325 5.67 -6.47 2.16
C GLU A 325 6.02 -7.62 3.13
N THR A 326 5.15 -8.63 3.23
CA THR A 326 5.39 -9.83 4.03
C THR A 326 6.58 -10.62 3.51
N GLN A 327 6.65 -10.87 2.21
CA GLN A 327 7.80 -11.55 1.59
C GLN A 327 9.11 -10.78 1.83
N TRP A 328 9.07 -9.44 1.79
CA TRP A 328 10.23 -8.61 2.10
C TRP A 328 10.70 -8.81 3.54
N GLN A 329 9.79 -8.76 4.51
CA GLN A 329 10.10 -8.98 5.92
C GLN A 329 10.67 -10.38 6.17
N GLU A 330 10.08 -11.42 5.59
CA GLU A 330 10.58 -12.80 5.70
C GLU A 330 11.99 -12.97 5.14
N ARG A 331 12.30 -12.29 4.01
CA ARG A 331 13.66 -12.29 3.44
C ARG A 331 14.65 -11.63 4.39
N LEU A 332 14.31 -10.47 4.96
CA LEU A 332 15.16 -9.78 5.92
C LEU A 332 15.41 -10.59 7.19
N ASP A 333 14.36 -11.22 7.73
CA ASP A 333 14.48 -12.05 8.94
C ASP A 333 15.34 -13.29 8.69
N ARG A 334 15.27 -13.92 7.50
CA ARG A 334 16.12 -15.03 7.08
C ARG A 334 17.58 -14.60 7.00
N ILE A 335 17.87 -13.49 6.31
CA ILE A 335 19.23 -12.99 6.12
C ILE A 335 19.84 -12.56 7.45
N GLN A 336 19.05 -11.93 8.34
CA GLN A 336 19.50 -11.63 9.69
C GLN A 336 19.90 -12.89 10.44
N LYS A 337 19.05 -13.94 10.40
CA LYS A 337 19.34 -15.20 11.04
C LYS A 337 20.64 -15.82 10.49
N ASP A 338 20.79 -15.86 9.17
CA ASP A 338 21.97 -16.44 8.52
C ASP A 338 23.25 -15.67 8.88
N ALA A 339 23.20 -14.33 8.95
CA ALA A 339 24.34 -13.51 9.39
C ALA A 339 24.72 -13.79 10.85
N ILE A 340 23.75 -13.90 11.74
CA ILE A 340 23.98 -14.20 13.16
C ILE A 340 24.48 -15.64 13.35
N ASP A 341 23.94 -16.61 12.61
CA ASP A 341 24.42 -18.02 12.68
C ASP A 341 25.86 -18.14 12.17
N ARG A 342 26.26 -17.37 11.13
CA ARG A 342 27.64 -17.27 10.65
C ARG A 342 28.56 -16.64 11.72
N TYR A 343 28.14 -15.51 12.33
CA TYR A 343 28.87 -14.88 13.40
C TYR A 343 29.11 -15.85 14.59
N GLN A 344 28.05 -16.56 14.99
CA GLN A 344 28.16 -17.54 16.07
C GLN A 344 29.13 -18.67 15.73
N ARG A 345 29.05 -19.23 14.52
CA ARG A 345 29.88 -20.35 14.09
C ARG A 345 31.35 -19.93 13.89
N ASP A 346 31.56 -18.83 13.18
CA ASP A 346 32.86 -18.48 12.63
C ASP A 346 33.68 -17.59 13.62
N TYR A 347 33.01 -16.91 14.55
CA TYR A 347 33.66 -16.09 15.58
C TYR A 347 33.49 -16.64 17.00
N LEU A 348 32.26 -16.79 17.50
CA LEU A 348 32.03 -17.17 18.90
C LEU A 348 32.45 -18.62 19.21
N ASN A 349 32.17 -19.55 18.30
CA ASN A 349 32.44 -20.99 18.49
C ASN A 349 33.74 -21.45 17.81
N HIS A 350 34.58 -20.51 17.35
CA HIS A 350 35.85 -20.90 16.74
C HIS A 350 36.76 -21.61 17.76
N PRO A 351 37.25 -22.83 17.47
CA PRO A 351 37.88 -23.69 18.48
C PRO A 351 39.14 -23.09 19.10
N ASN A 352 39.84 -22.18 18.43
CA ASN A 352 41.13 -21.66 18.84
C ASN A 352 41.14 -20.17 19.18
N HIS A 353 40.07 -19.39 18.93
CA HIS A 353 40.14 -17.93 19.03
C HIS A 353 38.82 -17.28 19.44
N TYR A 354 38.31 -17.59 20.65
CA TYR A 354 37.32 -16.67 21.22
C TYR A 354 38.04 -15.48 21.86
N GLU A 355 38.42 -14.51 21.02
CA GLU A 355 39.22 -13.34 21.35
C GLU A 355 38.64 -12.55 22.54
N THR A 356 37.31 -12.37 22.58
CA THR A 356 36.65 -11.62 23.65
C THR A 356 36.84 -12.27 25.02
N PHE A 357 36.82 -13.61 25.11
CA PHE A 357 37.10 -14.29 26.37
C PHE A 357 38.59 -14.23 26.75
N GLN A 358 39.48 -14.27 25.76
CA GLN A 358 40.91 -14.07 26.00
C GLN A 358 41.20 -12.67 26.56
N ARG A 359 40.47 -11.64 26.08
CA ARG A 359 40.53 -10.28 26.64
C ARG A 359 40.05 -10.26 28.10
N ALA A 360 38.95 -10.98 28.44
CA ALA A 360 38.52 -11.12 29.84
C ALA A 360 39.54 -11.81 30.72
N LEU A 361 40.23 -12.83 30.20
CA LEU A 361 41.33 -13.48 30.92
C LEU A 361 42.56 -12.58 31.08
N ALA A 362 42.88 -11.75 30.09
CA ALA A 362 43.94 -10.75 30.19
C ALA A 362 43.63 -9.70 31.28
N GLU A 363 42.39 -9.25 31.37
CA GLU A 363 41.92 -8.34 32.43
C GLU A 363 41.97 -9.02 33.80
N LEU A 364 41.63 -10.32 33.89
CA LEU A 364 41.81 -11.13 35.11
C LEU A 364 43.28 -11.17 35.56
N LEU A 365 44.22 -11.33 34.63
CA LEU A 365 45.66 -11.30 34.95
C LEU A 365 46.10 -9.96 35.57
N THR A 366 45.52 -8.86 35.12
CA THR A 366 45.75 -7.54 35.70
C THR A 366 45.27 -7.46 37.15
N LEU A 367 44.09 -8.03 37.44
CA LEU A 367 43.51 -8.07 38.79
C LEU A 367 44.30 -8.99 39.76
N LEU A 368 45.01 -9.98 39.26
CA LEU A 368 45.78 -10.92 40.07
C LEU A 368 47.07 -10.31 40.64
N GLU A 369 47.52 -9.13 40.17
CA GLU A 369 48.71 -8.42 40.61
C GLU A 369 49.99 -9.35 40.70
N ILE A 370 50.23 -10.15 39.68
CA ILE A 370 51.28 -11.12 39.61
C ILE A 370 52.66 -10.39 39.64
N PRO A 371 53.57 -10.70 40.59
CA PRO A 371 54.85 -10.04 40.66
C PRO A 371 55.67 -10.23 39.38
N GLY A 372 56.17 -9.12 38.80
CA GLY A 372 56.94 -9.11 37.55
C GLY A 372 56.16 -8.75 36.29
N LEU A 373 54.85 -8.78 36.34
CA LEU A 373 53.99 -8.44 35.20
C LEU A 373 53.49 -7.00 35.23
N GLY A 374 53.64 -6.25 36.33
CA GLY A 374 53.05 -4.91 36.49
C GLY A 374 53.47 -3.93 35.40
N GLY A 375 54.72 -3.94 34.94
CA GLY A 375 55.13 -3.07 33.81
C GLY A 375 54.63 -3.52 32.43
N ALA A 376 54.60 -4.82 32.20
CA ALA A 376 54.14 -5.40 30.95
C ALA A 376 52.61 -5.29 30.81
N LEU A 377 51.89 -5.44 31.94
CA LEU A 377 50.41 -5.31 31.96
C LEU A 377 49.94 -3.87 31.85
N VAL A 378 50.71 -2.90 32.43
CA VAL A 378 50.41 -1.46 32.19
C VAL A 378 50.65 -1.10 30.72
N ALA A 379 51.70 -1.65 30.10
CA ALA A 379 51.92 -1.50 28.66
C ALA A 379 50.84 -2.20 27.83
N ALA A 380 50.42 -3.41 28.18
CA ALA A 380 49.31 -4.14 27.54
C ALA A 380 47.98 -3.42 27.74
N ARG A 381 47.69 -2.86 28.93
CA ARG A 381 46.49 -2.06 29.19
C ARG A 381 46.51 -0.75 28.38
N SER A 382 47.68 -0.12 28.19
CA SER A 382 47.80 1.07 27.33
C SER A 382 47.61 0.73 25.84
N VAL A 383 47.93 -0.48 25.42
CA VAL A 383 47.68 -0.98 24.05
C VAL A 383 46.22 -1.39 23.88
N VAL A 384 45.59 -2.02 24.87
CA VAL A 384 44.18 -2.43 24.86
C VAL A 384 43.23 -1.25 25.14
N THR A 385 43.67 -0.24 25.91
CA THR A 385 42.91 0.99 26.19
C THR A 385 43.40 2.20 25.40
N TRP A 386 44.37 2.02 24.50
CA TRP A 386 44.89 3.12 23.69
C TRP A 386 43.78 3.64 22.83
N PRO A 387 43.32 4.85 23.11
CA PRO A 387 42.11 5.32 22.51
C PRO A 387 42.36 5.54 21.02
N VAL A 388 41.41 5.09 20.24
CA VAL A 388 41.16 5.46 18.84
C VAL A 388 41.42 6.98 18.58
N LYS A 389 41.42 7.81 19.63
CA LYS A 389 41.70 9.26 19.58
C LYS A 389 43.14 9.66 19.29
N GLN A 390 44.13 8.81 19.47
CA GLN A 390 45.53 9.17 19.12
C GLN A 390 46.00 8.65 17.77
N LEU A 391 45.40 7.57 17.26
CA LEU A 391 45.66 7.08 15.90
C LEU A 391 45.26 8.07 14.81
N SER A 392 44.23 8.89 15.03
CA SER A 392 43.83 9.94 14.09
C SER A 392 44.85 11.09 13.95
N LYS A 393 45.78 11.25 14.91
CA LYS A 393 46.83 12.28 14.83
C LYS A 393 48.15 11.76 14.23
N MET A 394 48.45 10.46 14.31
CA MET A 394 49.64 9.87 13.70
C MET A 394 49.44 9.39 12.25
N GLY A 395 48.21 9.19 11.83
CA GLY A 395 47.85 8.74 10.45
C GLY A 395 48.14 9.72 9.33
N ARG A 396 48.68 10.93 9.61
CA ARG A 396 49.10 11.89 8.57
C ARG A 396 50.57 11.81 8.19
N LEU A 397 51.37 10.95 8.82
CA LEU A 397 52.80 10.88 8.57
C LEU A 397 53.32 9.54 8.04
N ALA A 398 52.45 8.56 7.82
CA ALA A 398 52.83 7.27 7.22
C ALA A 398 51.87 6.87 6.13
N SER A 399 51.77 7.66 5.09
CA SER A 399 51.16 7.22 3.81
C SER A 399 52.13 6.24 3.15
N GLY A 400 52.01 4.97 3.49
CA GLY A 400 52.81 4.00 2.79
C GLY A 400 52.84 2.57 3.27
N MET A 401 52.25 2.18 4.39
CA MET A 401 52.10 0.77 4.81
C MET A 401 51.58 0.74 6.24
N GLY A 402 50.31 0.50 6.41
CA GLY A 402 49.78 0.32 7.75
C GLY A 402 48.30 0.06 7.67
N GLY A 403 47.92 -1.21 7.66
CA GLY A 403 46.54 -1.58 7.91
C GLY A 403 46.12 -1.08 9.27
N ASP A 404 45.06 -0.27 9.38
CA ASP A 404 44.39 0.01 10.62
C ASP A 404 44.09 -1.33 11.30
N SER A 405 44.61 -1.54 12.49
CA SER A 405 44.24 -2.69 13.33
C SER A 405 42.86 -2.43 13.92
N GLU A 406 41.81 -2.43 13.07
CA GLU A 406 40.45 -2.63 13.54
C GLU A 406 40.42 -4.00 14.23
N GLY A 407 39.84 -4.09 15.45
CA GLY A 407 39.73 -5.36 16.14
C GLY A 407 39.12 -6.42 15.23
N SER A 408 39.63 -7.65 15.28
CA SER A 408 39.22 -8.72 14.33
C SER A 408 37.68 -8.92 14.30
N GLU A 409 37.00 -8.68 15.42
CA GLU A 409 35.54 -8.72 15.54
C GLU A 409 34.86 -7.65 14.70
N VAL A 410 35.29 -6.39 14.75
CA VAL A 410 34.71 -5.28 13.99
C VAL A 410 34.87 -5.53 12.51
N LEU A 411 36.04 -6.01 12.08
CA LEU A 411 36.27 -6.39 10.68
C LEU A 411 35.33 -7.51 10.24
N MET A 412 35.16 -8.55 11.04
CA MET A 412 34.24 -9.66 10.78
C MET A 412 32.79 -9.18 10.70
N LEU A 413 32.34 -8.32 11.62
CA LEU A 413 30.97 -7.74 11.61
C LEU A 413 30.72 -6.93 10.34
N ASN A 414 31.70 -6.11 9.91
CA ASN A 414 31.58 -5.33 8.68
C ASN A 414 31.54 -6.22 7.44
N GLN A 415 32.32 -7.31 7.40
CA GLN A 415 32.24 -8.30 6.31
C GLN A 415 30.87 -9.00 6.26
N LEU A 416 30.32 -9.39 7.42
CA LEU A 416 28.98 -9.98 7.52
C LEU A 416 27.89 -9.01 7.04
N ALA A 417 27.99 -7.73 7.42
CA ALA A 417 27.05 -6.70 6.96
C ALA A 417 27.11 -6.50 5.44
N GLN A 418 28.32 -6.45 4.87
CA GLN A 418 28.49 -6.36 3.41
C GLN A 418 27.91 -7.58 2.71
N HIS A 419 28.15 -8.79 3.23
CA HIS A 419 27.59 -10.03 2.68
C HIS A 419 26.08 -10.06 2.76
N ALA A 420 25.48 -9.69 3.90
CA ALA A 420 24.04 -9.58 4.06
C ALA A 420 23.42 -8.60 3.05
N MET A 421 24.05 -7.44 2.81
CA MET A 421 23.58 -6.48 1.82
C MET A 421 23.69 -6.97 0.37
N ILE A 422 24.68 -7.79 0.06
CA ILE A 422 24.78 -8.46 -1.26
C ILE A 422 23.64 -9.45 -1.41
N GLU A 423 23.44 -10.33 -0.43
CA GLU A 423 22.41 -11.36 -0.43
C GLU A 423 21.00 -10.77 -0.54
N ILE A 424 20.73 -9.66 0.18
CA ILE A 424 19.49 -8.89 0.03
C ILE A 424 19.33 -8.37 -1.40
N SER A 425 20.38 -7.77 -1.97
CA SER A 425 20.34 -7.24 -3.33
C SER A 425 20.07 -8.33 -4.37
N GLU A 426 20.72 -9.48 -4.24
CA GLU A 426 20.50 -10.64 -5.10
C GLU A 426 19.08 -11.20 -4.96
N SER A 427 18.55 -11.28 -3.73
CA SER A 427 17.20 -11.76 -3.48
C SER A 427 16.12 -10.90 -4.14
N VAL A 428 16.35 -9.59 -4.22
CA VAL A 428 15.46 -8.64 -4.92
C VAL A 428 15.60 -8.77 -6.44
N LEU A 429 16.80 -8.99 -6.95
CA LEU A 429 17.04 -9.21 -8.39
C LEU A 429 16.41 -10.50 -8.90
N LEU A 430 16.36 -11.54 -8.08
CA LEU A 430 15.77 -12.84 -8.40
C LEU A 430 14.25 -12.85 -8.26
N ALA A 431 13.64 -11.84 -7.63
CA ALA A 431 12.20 -11.68 -7.50
C ALA A 431 11.57 -11.24 -8.84
N ARG A 432 11.68 -12.10 -9.87
CA ARG A 432 11.02 -11.89 -11.17
C ARG A 432 9.65 -12.55 -11.14
N THR A 433 8.65 -11.79 -11.51
CA THR A 433 7.26 -12.23 -11.60
C THR A 433 6.66 -11.81 -12.93
N GLN A 434 5.54 -12.43 -13.32
CA GLN A 434 4.73 -12.02 -14.46
C GLN A 434 3.67 -10.98 -14.08
N ASP A 435 3.43 -10.78 -12.78
CA ASP A 435 2.50 -9.79 -12.30
C ASP A 435 3.12 -8.39 -12.39
N PRO A 436 2.52 -7.46 -13.15
CA PRO A 436 3.09 -6.13 -13.36
C PRO A 436 3.15 -5.27 -12.07
N LEU A 437 2.19 -5.44 -11.14
CA LEU A 437 2.17 -4.74 -9.86
C LEU A 437 3.34 -5.18 -8.97
N GLU A 438 3.53 -6.50 -8.87
CA GLU A 438 4.64 -7.09 -8.13
C GLU A 438 5.99 -6.70 -8.74
N GLN A 439 6.13 -6.78 -10.06
CA GLN A 439 7.35 -6.39 -10.75
C GLN A 439 7.73 -4.94 -10.46
N ARG A 440 6.74 -4.03 -10.55
CA ARG A 440 6.94 -2.60 -10.27
C ARG A 440 7.35 -2.36 -8.82
N TRP A 441 6.73 -3.07 -7.87
CA TRP A 441 7.06 -2.98 -6.46
C TRP A 441 8.52 -3.39 -6.20
N TRP A 442 8.97 -4.54 -6.75
CA TRP A 442 10.34 -5.01 -6.60
C TRP A 442 11.36 -4.12 -7.32
N ASP A 443 11.03 -3.54 -8.47
CA ASP A 443 11.91 -2.60 -9.17
C ASP A 443 12.13 -1.32 -8.36
N ASN A 444 11.10 -0.80 -7.70
CA ASN A 444 11.23 0.33 -6.79
C ASN A 444 12.06 -0.02 -5.56
N MET A 445 11.82 -1.19 -4.96
CA MET A 445 12.64 -1.69 -3.86
C MET A 445 14.12 -1.78 -4.26
N ARG A 446 14.43 -2.29 -5.44
CA ARG A 446 15.79 -2.36 -5.96
C ARG A 446 16.44 -0.99 -6.06
N MET A 447 15.75 -0.01 -6.64
CA MET A 447 16.28 1.36 -6.76
C MET A 447 16.55 1.98 -5.39
N ARG A 448 15.64 1.83 -4.45
CA ARG A 448 15.80 2.33 -3.08
C ARG A 448 16.94 1.63 -2.35
N LEU A 449 17.03 0.32 -2.48
CA LEU A 449 18.10 -0.46 -1.85
C LEU A 449 19.48 -0.02 -2.37
N VAL A 450 19.65 0.16 -3.68
CA VAL A 450 20.91 0.65 -4.28
C VAL A 450 21.27 2.03 -3.74
N SER A 451 20.29 2.94 -3.66
CA SER A 451 20.50 4.30 -3.16
C SER A 451 20.88 4.33 -1.67
N LYS A 452 20.24 3.50 -0.83
CA LYS A 452 20.42 3.50 0.64
C LYS A 452 21.56 2.62 1.13
N ARG A 453 22.03 1.69 0.31
CA ARG A 453 23.10 0.75 0.69
C ARG A 453 24.35 1.42 1.29
N PRO A 454 24.94 2.48 0.70
CA PRO A 454 26.13 3.12 1.27
C PRO A 454 25.85 3.74 2.64
N GLU A 455 24.69 4.38 2.83
CA GLU A 455 24.27 4.99 4.08
C GLU A 455 24.14 3.96 5.20
N ILE A 456 23.47 2.83 4.92
CA ILE A 456 23.25 1.74 5.86
C ILE A 456 24.60 1.11 6.26
N LEU A 457 25.49 0.83 5.31
CA LEU A 457 26.79 0.24 5.59
C LEU A 457 27.70 1.18 6.40
N ASN A 458 27.71 2.47 6.10
CA ASN A 458 28.48 3.46 6.87
C ASN A 458 27.93 3.62 8.30
N ALA A 459 26.61 3.61 8.45
CA ALA A 459 25.97 3.63 9.77
C ALA A 459 26.31 2.37 10.58
N PHE A 460 26.30 1.20 9.95
CA PHE A 460 26.69 -0.05 10.60
C PHE A 460 28.16 -0.06 11.01
N GLU A 461 29.07 0.40 10.16
CA GLU A 461 30.50 0.52 10.48
C GLU A 461 30.71 1.41 11.72
N THR A 462 30.03 2.54 11.78
CA THR A 462 30.09 3.44 12.93
C THR A 462 29.52 2.77 14.18
N ALA A 463 28.40 2.09 14.07
CA ALA A 463 27.76 1.40 15.17
C ALA A 463 28.56 0.17 15.66
N SER A 464 29.23 -0.55 14.75
CA SER A 464 30.10 -1.67 15.12
C SER A 464 31.33 -1.23 15.91
N LYS A 465 31.91 -0.06 15.59
CA LYS A 465 33.00 0.55 16.36
C LYS A 465 32.54 1.02 17.74
N ALA A 466 31.36 1.61 17.83
CA ALA A 466 30.73 1.99 19.10
C ALA A 466 30.44 0.75 19.96
N TYR A 467 29.83 -0.29 19.36
CA TYR A 467 29.58 -1.57 20.03
C TYR A 467 30.82 -2.17 20.67
N ALA A 468 31.96 -2.17 19.96
CA ALA A 468 33.23 -2.72 20.50
C ALA A 468 33.68 -1.97 21.77
N THR A 469 33.38 -0.68 21.88
CA THR A 469 33.65 0.13 23.08
C THR A 469 32.63 -0.12 24.17
N ASP A 470 31.35 -0.16 23.82
CA ASP A 470 30.22 -0.32 24.75
C ASP A 470 30.17 -1.73 25.36
N PHE A 471 30.76 -2.75 24.70
CA PHE A 471 30.82 -4.11 25.21
C PHE A 471 31.99 -4.34 26.19
N GLN A 472 32.95 -3.42 26.32
CA GLN A 472 34.07 -3.52 27.22
C GLN A 472 33.68 -3.74 28.69
N PRO A 473 32.68 -3.06 29.27
CA PRO A 473 32.22 -3.33 30.64
C PRO A 473 31.78 -4.77 30.91
N GLU A 474 31.22 -5.47 29.92
CA GLU A 474 30.84 -6.88 30.04
C GLU A 474 32.07 -7.80 30.15
N ILE A 475 33.14 -7.46 29.43
CA ILE A 475 34.42 -8.14 29.49
C ILE A 475 35.04 -7.97 30.89
N GLU A 476 35.07 -6.73 31.41
CA GLU A 476 35.58 -6.42 32.75
C GLU A 476 34.74 -7.09 33.84
N GLN A 477 33.41 -7.10 33.71
CA GLN A 477 32.53 -7.77 34.67
C GLN A 477 32.78 -9.27 34.70
N THR A 478 33.01 -9.89 33.53
CA THR A 478 33.38 -11.31 33.45
C THR A 478 34.71 -11.59 34.16
N ALA A 479 35.72 -10.74 33.94
CA ALA A 479 37.03 -10.83 34.62
C ALA A 479 36.89 -10.69 36.16
N ARG A 480 36.12 -9.72 36.63
CA ARG A 480 35.84 -9.50 38.06
C ARG A 480 35.08 -10.67 38.68
N GLY A 481 34.12 -11.27 37.95
CA GLY A 481 33.40 -12.46 38.38
C GLY A 481 34.32 -13.67 38.55
N LEU A 482 35.24 -13.88 37.59
CA LEU A 482 36.27 -14.90 37.66
C LEU A 482 37.22 -14.65 38.85
N TYR A 483 37.63 -13.39 39.06
CA TYR A 483 38.49 -13.02 40.19
C TYR A 483 37.83 -13.25 41.57
N ALA A 484 36.58 -12.85 41.73
CA ALA A 484 35.81 -13.07 42.96
C ALA A 484 35.69 -14.56 43.29
N HIS A 485 35.42 -15.40 42.27
CA HIS A 485 35.38 -16.84 42.48
C HIS A 485 36.76 -17.46 42.84
N LEU A 486 37.84 -16.93 42.27
CA LEU A 486 39.19 -17.32 42.66
C LEU A 486 39.52 -16.96 44.11
N GLN A 487 38.98 -15.87 44.67
CA GLN A 487 39.15 -15.50 46.08
C GLN A 487 38.48 -16.51 47.04
N GLU A 488 37.43 -17.19 46.60
CA GLU A 488 36.79 -18.28 47.35
C GLU A 488 37.69 -19.54 47.44
N HIS A 489 38.70 -19.63 46.54
CA HIS A 489 39.65 -20.75 46.46
C HIS A 489 41.12 -20.28 46.70
N PRO A 490 41.49 -19.94 47.95
CA PRO A 490 42.81 -19.29 48.26
C PRO A 490 44.01 -20.11 47.86
N VAL A 491 43.92 -21.44 47.84
CA VAL A 491 45.04 -22.32 47.43
C VAL A 491 45.33 -22.10 45.94
N VAL A 492 44.31 -22.05 45.09
CA VAL A 492 44.49 -21.84 43.65
C VAL A 492 44.94 -20.41 43.36
N LEU A 493 44.38 -19.44 44.08
CA LEU A 493 44.74 -18.03 43.94
C LEU A 493 46.25 -17.81 44.34
N ASN A 494 46.72 -18.41 45.44
CA ASN A 494 48.12 -18.32 45.87
C ASN A 494 49.02 -19.06 44.88
N THR A 495 48.63 -20.20 44.34
CA THR A 495 49.40 -20.91 43.31
C THR A 495 49.54 -20.05 42.05
N LEU A 496 48.46 -19.41 41.59
CA LEU A 496 48.51 -18.48 40.46
C LEU A 496 49.41 -17.28 40.71
N ARG A 497 49.36 -16.70 41.94
CA ARG A 497 50.27 -15.60 42.37
C ARG A 497 51.72 -16.04 42.54
N ALA A 498 51.97 -17.28 42.94
CA ALA A 498 53.26 -17.84 43.10
C ALA A 498 53.95 -18.34 41.82
N THR A 499 53.16 -18.48 40.76
CA THR A 499 53.69 -18.86 39.44
C THR A 499 54.59 -17.75 38.93
N ARG A 500 55.87 -17.89 39.10
CA ARG A 500 56.89 -16.96 38.56
C ARG A 500 56.79 -17.00 37.03
N VAL A 501 56.46 -15.88 36.47
CA VAL A 501 56.64 -15.65 35.03
C VAL A 501 58.18 -15.68 34.82
N THR A 502 58.61 -16.74 34.16
CA THR A 502 60.08 -16.95 33.88
C THR A 502 60.57 -15.83 32.95
N THR A 503 61.90 -15.71 32.89
CA THR A 503 62.72 -14.66 32.24
C THR A 503 62.33 -14.27 30.82
N ASP A 504 61.54 -15.07 30.16
CA ASP A 504 61.01 -14.79 28.84
C ASP A 504 59.97 -13.62 28.81
N ALA A 505 59.34 -13.31 29.93
CA ALA A 505 58.46 -12.14 30.06
C ALA A 505 59.23 -10.80 30.07
N ALA A 506 60.53 -10.81 30.49
CA ALA A 506 61.34 -9.61 30.38
C ALA A 506 61.83 -9.34 28.95
N ALA A 507 62.10 -10.40 28.18
CA ALA A 507 62.35 -10.31 26.73
C ALA A 507 61.13 -9.79 25.97
N LEU A 508 59.95 -10.09 26.46
CA LEU A 508 58.66 -9.69 26.01
C LEU A 508 58.40 -8.21 26.19
N ALA A 509 58.68 -7.66 27.35
CA ALA A 509 58.57 -6.22 27.61
C ALA A 509 59.51 -5.42 26.70
N LEU A 510 60.67 -5.97 26.35
CA LEU A 510 61.63 -5.36 25.44
C LEU A 510 61.13 -5.41 23.96
N ALA A 511 60.52 -6.49 23.53
CA ALA A 511 59.95 -6.63 22.17
C ALA A 511 58.76 -5.70 21.92
N LEU A 512 57.93 -5.46 22.92
CA LEU A 512 56.84 -4.47 22.87
C LEU A 512 57.36 -3.02 22.79
N HIS A 513 58.56 -2.77 23.27
CA HIS A 513 59.17 -1.43 23.24
C HIS A 513 59.81 -1.08 21.89
N THR A 514 60.10 -2.07 21.05
CA THR A 514 60.81 -1.89 19.78
C THR A 514 59.91 -1.87 18.53
N GLY A 515 58.57 -1.91 18.69
CA GLY A 515 57.61 -1.65 17.61
C GLY A 515 57.59 -2.69 16.49
N GLY A 516 58.02 -3.93 16.72
CA GLY A 516 58.04 -4.99 15.71
C GLY A 516 56.66 -5.60 15.45
N ILE A 517 56.33 -5.78 14.18
CA ILE A 517 55.13 -6.36 13.60
C ILE A 517 54.93 -7.80 14.13
N GLY A 518 53.69 -8.16 14.58
CA GLY A 518 53.29 -9.54 14.85
C GLY A 518 53.51 -10.06 16.27
N VAL A 519 53.78 -9.21 17.26
CA VAL A 519 54.11 -9.63 18.63
C VAL A 519 52.86 -10.01 19.46
N GLN A 520 51.65 -9.63 19.05
CA GLN A 520 50.43 -9.98 19.78
C GLN A 520 50.19 -11.49 19.81
N ASP A 521 50.50 -12.22 18.74
CA ASP A 521 50.28 -13.65 18.64
C ASP A 521 51.32 -14.51 19.39
N PHE A 522 52.54 -13.98 19.57
CA PHE A 522 53.66 -14.78 20.12
C PHE A 522 53.82 -14.71 21.62
N VAL A 523 53.19 -13.76 22.27
CA VAL A 523 53.60 -13.39 23.61
C VAL A 523 52.52 -13.54 24.65
N ILE A 524 51.31 -13.14 24.31
CA ILE A 524 50.17 -13.35 25.20
C ILE A 524 49.77 -14.83 25.19
N ALA A 525 49.96 -15.53 24.07
CA ALA A 525 49.57 -16.92 23.89
C ALA A 525 50.20 -17.90 24.93
N PRO A 526 51.50 -17.89 25.23
CA PRO A 526 52.09 -18.80 26.23
C PRO A 526 51.63 -18.52 27.67
N ALA A 527 51.49 -17.25 28.05
CA ALA A 527 51.00 -16.88 29.38
C ALA A 527 49.50 -17.22 29.53
N MET A 528 48.73 -17.02 28.48
CA MET A 528 47.32 -17.38 28.43
C MET A 528 47.11 -18.89 28.43
N LEU A 529 47.93 -19.65 27.69
CA LEU A 529 47.88 -21.12 27.69
C LEU A 529 48.22 -21.71 29.07
N SER A 530 49.22 -21.16 29.78
CA SER A 530 49.53 -21.60 31.13
C SER A 530 48.42 -21.27 32.13
N LEU A 531 47.80 -20.08 32.00
CA LEU A 531 46.69 -19.67 32.84
C LEU A 531 45.43 -20.52 32.57
N THR A 532 45.09 -20.72 31.31
CA THR A 532 43.94 -21.56 30.92
C THR A 532 44.13 -23.02 31.35
N SER A 533 45.35 -23.56 31.27
CA SER A 533 45.68 -24.91 31.77
C SER A 533 45.46 -25.05 33.27
N ILE A 534 45.98 -24.10 34.06
CA ILE A 534 45.82 -24.10 35.52
C ILE A 534 44.37 -23.90 35.95
N LEU A 535 43.65 -23.01 35.24
CA LEU A 535 42.22 -22.75 35.50
C LEU A 535 41.31 -23.87 35.01
N ALA A 536 41.73 -24.66 34.02
CA ALA A 536 40.95 -25.78 33.49
C ALA A 536 40.98 -27.02 34.39
N GLU A 537 41.95 -27.14 35.30
CA GLU A 537 42.07 -28.28 36.21
C GLU A 537 41.10 -28.13 37.40
N GLY A 538 40.08 -29.01 37.50
CA GLY A 538 39.23 -29.14 38.67
C GLY A 538 37.92 -28.31 38.64
N ALA A 539 37.45 -27.92 39.83
CA ALA A 539 36.14 -27.21 40.00
C ALA A 539 36.05 -25.84 39.29
N LEU A 540 37.21 -25.18 39.09
CA LEU A 540 37.33 -23.90 38.39
C LEU A 540 37.04 -24.01 36.89
N GLY A 541 37.35 -25.15 36.26
CA GLY A 541 37.08 -25.36 34.83
C GLY A 541 35.60 -25.27 34.49
N HIS A 542 34.74 -25.78 35.37
CA HIS A 542 33.27 -25.64 35.17
C HIS A 542 32.79 -24.20 35.28
N TYR A 543 33.37 -23.42 36.21
CA TYR A 543 32.99 -22.00 36.36
C TYR A 543 33.50 -21.17 35.18
N MET A 544 34.71 -21.42 34.72
CA MET A 544 35.30 -20.77 33.54
C MET A 544 34.47 -21.03 32.27
N ASN A 545 34.11 -22.30 32.05
CA ASN A 545 33.24 -22.66 30.92
C ASN A 545 31.87 -21.97 31.01
N ARG A 546 31.29 -21.87 32.22
CA ARG A 546 30.03 -21.14 32.43
C ARG A 546 30.20 -19.65 32.14
N ALA A 547 31.27 -19.02 32.65
CA ALA A 547 31.56 -17.61 32.40
C ALA A 547 31.76 -17.33 30.89
N GLN A 548 32.50 -18.21 30.21
CA GLN A 548 32.66 -18.12 28.74
C GLN A 548 31.34 -18.23 28.02
N THR A 549 30.52 -19.22 28.33
CA THR A 549 29.19 -19.41 27.70
C THR A 549 28.27 -18.21 27.94
N GLN A 550 28.29 -17.67 29.17
CA GLN A 550 27.49 -16.49 29.49
C GLN A 550 27.95 -15.25 28.70
N LEU A 551 29.26 -15.05 28.58
CA LEU A 551 29.81 -13.94 27.80
C LEU A 551 29.47 -14.10 26.32
N GLN A 552 29.58 -15.32 25.76
CA GLN A 552 29.18 -15.62 24.38
C GLN A 552 27.71 -15.32 24.13
N GLN A 553 26.81 -15.68 25.06
CA GLN A 553 25.39 -15.40 24.92
C GLN A 553 25.09 -13.89 24.92
N ARG A 554 25.68 -13.15 25.88
CA ARG A 554 25.52 -11.68 25.92
C ARG A 554 26.06 -11.01 24.66
N GLN A 555 27.20 -11.48 24.17
CA GLN A 555 27.79 -10.96 22.95
C GLN A 555 26.93 -11.24 21.73
N LEU A 556 26.40 -12.45 21.62
CA LEU A 556 25.46 -12.83 20.54
C LEU A 556 24.18 -11.96 20.54
N GLU A 557 23.63 -11.70 21.74
CA GLU A 557 22.46 -10.82 21.88
C GLU A 557 22.77 -9.37 21.51
N ALA A 558 23.93 -8.86 21.91
CA ALA A 558 24.36 -7.50 21.58
C ALA A 558 24.58 -7.34 20.05
N VAL A 559 25.25 -8.31 19.41
CA VAL A 559 25.43 -8.32 17.94
C VAL A 559 24.11 -8.49 17.21
N ARG A 560 23.21 -9.33 17.69
CA ARG A 560 21.86 -9.45 17.12
C ARG A 560 21.10 -8.12 17.17
N ARG A 561 21.21 -7.38 18.28
CA ARG A 561 20.62 -6.05 18.41
C ARG A 561 21.27 -5.07 17.44
N LEU A 562 22.59 -5.05 17.35
CA LEU A 562 23.34 -4.22 16.41
C LEU A 562 22.86 -4.41 14.97
N PHE A 563 22.78 -5.67 14.49
CA PHE A 563 22.28 -5.98 13.15
C PHE A 563 20.84 -5.54 12.97
N LYS A 564 19.99 -5.81 13.97
CA LYS A 564 18.57 -5.42 13.91
C LYS A 564 18.39 -3.90 13.78
N GLU A 565 19.09 -3.13 14.60
CA GLU A 565 18.95 -1.67 14.65
C GLU A 565 19.59 -0.96 13.46
N SER A 566 20.77 -1.42 13.02
CA SER A 566 21.58 -0.70 12.02
C SER A 566 21.39 -1.21 10.59
N ILE A 567 20.86 -2.41 10.37
CA ILE A 567 20.61 -2.99 9.03
C ILE A 567 19.13 -3.29 8.83
N ILE A 568 18.55 -4.13 9.70
CA ILE A 568 17.22 -4.69 9.42
C ILE A 568 16.13 -3.63 9.55
N ASN A 569 16.14 -2.81 10.61
CA ASN A 569 15.12 -1.77 10.80
C ASN A 569 15.13 -0.71 9.68
N PRO A 570 16.28 -0.16 9.26
CA PRO A 570 16.34 0.72 8.10
C PRO A 570 15.82 0.08 6.81
N LEU A 571 16.10 -1.21 6.59
CA LEU A 571 15.59 -1.94 5.43
C LEU A 571 14.09 -2.25 5.53
N LYS A 572 13.56 -2.54 6.72
CA LYS A 572 12.12 -2.72 6.95
C LYS A 572 11.31 -1.46 6.67
N SER A 573 11.92 -0.29 6.83
CA SER A 573 11.25 1.00 6.54
C SER A 573 11.26 1.40 5.07
N LEU A 574 12.05 0.78 4.20
CA LEU A 574 12.16 1.14 2.78
C LEU A 574 10.83 1.17 2.02
N PRO A 575 9.89 0.22 2.21
CA PRO A 575 8.58 0.30 1.56
C PRO A 575 7.80 1.56 1.94
N LEU A 576 7.98 2.08 3.18
CA LEU A 576 7.31 3.30 3.65
C LEU A 576 7.86 4.58 3.00
N GLU A 577 9.09 4.54 2.52
CA GLU A 577 9.76 5.66 1.84
C GLU A 577 9.46 5.70 0.33
N MET A 578 8.72 4.72 -0.21
CA MET A 578 8.30 4.74 -1.61
C MET A 578 7.42 5.95 -1.89
N ASP A 579 7.49 6.45 -3.13
CA ASP A 579 6.57 7.49 -3.60
C ASP A 579 5.12 7.01 -3.41
N PRO A 580 4.23 7.82 -2.83
CA PRO A 580 2.81 7.47 -2.68
C PRO A 580 2.12 7.06 -3.98
N SER A 581 2.59 7.53 -5.13
CA SER A 581 2.08 7.14 -6.45
C SER A 581 2.54 5.74 -6.91
N LEU A 582 3.52 5.16 -6.21
CA LEU A 582 4.06 3.82 -6.51
C LEU A 582 3.57 2.76 -5.52
N ARG A 583 2.71 3.14 -4.59
CA ARG A 583 2.23 2.30 -3.50
C ARG A 583 0.76 2.59 -3.23
N ILE A 584 -0.03 1.54 -2.99
CA ILE A 584 -1.43 1.70 -2.55
C ILE A 584 -1.45 2.17 -1.09
N GLY A 585 -0.69 1.54 -0.22
CA GLY A 585 -0.41 2.00 1.14
C GLY A 585 -1.64 2.05 2.07
N ILE A 586 -2.61 1.16 1.88
CA ILE A 586 -3.76 0.97 2.77
C ILE A 586 -3.47 -0.20 3.70
N SER A 587 -3.57 0.02 5.02
CA SER A 587 -3.23 -1.01 6.00
C SER A 587 -4.31 -2.11 6.13
N PRO A 588 -3.95 -3.34 6.54
CA PRO A 588 -4.90 -4.42 6.80
C PRO A 588 -5.93 -4.06 7.86
N GLU A 589 -5.54 -3.27 8.86
CA GLU A 589 -6.45 -2.81 9.92
C GLU A 589 -7.54 -1.90 9.34
N THR A 590 -7.17 -1.02 8.40
CA THR A 590 -8.13 -0.17 7.69
C THR A 590 -9.13 -1.03 6.90
N LEU A 591 -8.65 -2.05 6.17
CA LEU A 591 -9.54 -2.96 5.44
C LEU A 591 -10.49 -3.70 6.37
N THR A 592 -10.00 -4.16 7.52
CA THR A 592 -10.83 -4.85 8.53
C THR A 592 -11.90 -3.91 9.08
N SER A 593 -11.53 -2.69 9.47
CA SER A 593 -12.46 -1.70 10.00
C SER A 593 -13.54 -1.29 8.98
N ILE A 594 -13.16 -1.14 7.70
CA ILE A 594 -14.15 -0.84 6.65
C ILE A 594 -15.06 -2.06 6.40
N LYS A 595 -14.51 -3.28 6.40
CA LYS A 595 -15.29 -4.50 6.21
C LYS A 595 -16.33 -4.72 7.32
N GLU A 596 -16.04 -4.31 8.54
CA GLU A 596 -17.00 -4.36 9.68
C GLU A 596 -18.19 -3.39 9.50
N LEU A 597 -18.06 -2.37 8.66
CA LEU A 597 -19.14 -1.44 8.32
C LEU A 597 -20.06 -1.96 7.20
N LEU A 598 -19.66 -3.01 6.48
CA LEU A 598 -20.42 -3.61 5.38
C LEU A 598 -21.34 -4.73 5.84
#